data_1d1a559a8bff20d4bb1f13e2d97c9421
#
_entry.id   1d1a559a8bff20d4bb1f13e2d97c9421
#
_cell.length_a   1.000
_cell.length_b   1.000
_cell.length_c   1.000
_cell.angle_alpha   90.00
_cell.angle_beta   90.00
_cell.angle_gamma   90.00
#
_symmetry.space_group_name_H-M   'P 1'
#
loop_
_entity.id
_entity.type
_entity.pdbx_description
1 polymer ?
#
loop_
_entity_poly.entity_id
_entity_poly.type
_entity_poly.pdbx_seq_one_letter_code
_entity_poly.pdbx_strand_id
1 'polypeptide(L)'
;MWRCGGDYSDNYSVAIETGGYRLLELFAERCGDDAAVTITDGDGHQIASHAMPVAERRHRFLIPVPTNVRLTVRARQLTVRFAYLSECENLLDEGVRFISMNPYDNEWDTQPTLEQIYDRFARPAAHFEPFARWMNDPNGLCRFQGRYHLFYQFNPYGFGWDNMHWGHAVSRDLVHWTHLPIFLEPQPELQIDERIVGGAFSGSAVTVDACDNPCKGDDAAAIRLYLTRHLETRGDESSVTEYQTTCLCEDGVHVSVESPVALRVNDGFGFDFRNPKVETGMSGEAINPERAYMVTATNLPVAEFDTDVVSSAAPGISVQGTDGWFTCGPQGMPGTDKPNMDTVPAMALFSAKKPLKRNVTWQYEGPVLADFGHQLSRTYECPDLFQLDGKTVAIGALMHYRDKQGRFQQVRWYVGDLKDTADGPRLQVGNSDWCDFGTGYYATQSFAADDGRRIVFGWYTDFPAMRVEKPCIANGMMSLPRELHVRDGRLT
;
A
#
# COMPACT_ATOMS: atom_id res chain seq x y z
N MET A 1 6.07 -8.67 -28.00
CA MET A 1 6.21 -8.64 -26.54
C MET A 1 7.36 -7.67 -26.25
N TRP A 2 7.03 -6.43 -25.89
CA TRP A 2 8.04 -5.40 -25.61
C TRP A 2 8.61 -5.69 -24.23
N ARG A 3 9.91 -5.96 -24.14
CA ARG A 3 10.61 -6.04 -22.87
C ARG A 3 10.95 -4.61 -22.44
N CYS A 4 10.13 -4.05 -21.59
CA CYS A 4 10.42 -2.77 -20.97
C CYS A 4 11.61 -2.92 -20.01
N GLY A 5 12.69 -2.15 -20.21
CA GLY A 5 13.88 -2.13 -19.39
C GLY A 5 14.58 -3.49 -19.35
N GLY A 6 15.65 -3.63 -20.09
CA GLY A 6 16.42 -4.84 -20.36
C GLY A 6 16.43 -5.91 -19.27
N ASP A 7 15.69 -6.96 -19.49
CA ASP A 7 15.88 -8.23 -18.79
C ASP A 7 17.15 -8.89 -19.36
N TYR A 8 18.30 -8.45 -18.88
CA TYR A 8 19.58 -9.06 -19.24
C TYR A 8 19.90 -10.12 -18.20
N SER A 9 19.90 -11.36 -18.63
CA SER A 9 20.22 -12.53 -17.78
C SER A 9 21.70 -12.86 -17.72
N ASP A 10 22.54 -12.10 -18.45
CA ASP A 10 23.94 -12.40 -18.64
C ASP A 10 24.85 -11.35 -17.97
N ASN A 11 26.18 -11.56 -18.12
CA ASN A 11 27.18 -10.65 -17.60
C ASN A 11 27.11 -9.30 -18.32
N TYR A 12 26.76 -8.26 -17.62
CA TYR A 12 26.74 -6.90 -18.13
C TYR A 12 27.26 -5.89 -17.09
N SER A 13 27.69 -4.73 -17.57
CA SER A 13 28.18 -3.67 -16.70
C SER A 13 27.67 -2.30 -17.13
N VAL A 14 27.46 -1.43 -16.17
CA VAL A 14 27.08 -0.02 -16.39
C VAL A 14 27.97 0.88 -15.56
N ALA A 15 28.27 2.07 -16.11
CA ALA A 15 28.95 3.12 -15.37
C ALA A 15 27.95 3.96 -14.59
N ILE A 16 28.29 4.35 -13.37
CA ILE A 16 27.50 5.23 -12.52
C ILE A 16 28.36 6.33 -11.91
N GLU A 17 27.77 7.50 -11.70
CA GLU A 17 28.37 8.59 -10.92
C GLU A 17 27.69 8.64 -9.56
N THR A 18 28.43 8.48 -8.47
CA THR A 18 27.82 8.40 -7.13
C THR A 18 27.34 9.76 -6.62
N GLY A 19 27.99 10.87 -7.00
CA GLY A 19 27.67 12.19 -6.45
C GLY A 19 27.73 12.19 -4.93
N GLY A 20 26.77 12.80 -4.27
CA GLY A 20 26.66 12.84 -2.81
C GLY A 20 26.12 11.57 -2.15
N TYR A 21 25.74 10.55 -2.93
CA TYR A 21 25.12 9.31 -2.42
C TYR A 21 26.15 8.31 -1.92
N ARG A 22 25.78 7.54 -0.89
CA ARG A 22 26.67 6.61 -0.16
C ARG A 22 26.22 5.15 -0.23
N LEU A 23 25.03 4.87 -0.75
CA LEU A 23 24.49 3.51 -0.83
C LEU A 23 23.94 3.25 -2.24
N LEU A 24 24.36 2.14 -2.83
CA LEU A 24 23.78 1.60 -4.07
C LEU A 24 22.85 0.45 -3.68
N GLU A 25 21.60 0.52 -4.14
CA GLU A 25 20.58 -0.49 -3.92
C GLU A 25 20.17 -1.13 -5.24
N LEU A 26 20.23 -2.45 -5.28
CA LEU A 26 19.91 -3.25 -6.47
C LEU A 26 18.92 -4.34 -6.09
N PHE A 27 17.80 -4.39 -6.80
CA PHE A 27 16.81 -5.46 -6.69
C PHE A 27 16.99 -6.41 -7.87
N ALA A 28 17.46 -7.61 -7.62
CA ALA A 28 17.89 -8.55 -8.66
C ALA A 28 17.26 -9.94 -8.48
N GLU A 29 17.08 -10.61 -9.61
CA GLU A 29 16.66 -12.00 -9.69
C GLU A 29 17.83 -12.86 -10.19
N ARG A 30 17.96 -14.06 -9.60
CA ARG A 30 18.98 -15.05 -9.96
C ARG A 30 18.71 -15.64 -11.34
N CYS A 31 19.76 -15.72 -12.17
CA CYS A 31 19.72 -16.38 -13.48
C CYS A 31 20.69 -17.59 -13.58
N GLY A 32 21.56 -17.75 -12.59
CA GLY A 32 22.51 -18.86 -12.55
C GLY A 32 23.19 -19.00 -11.17
N ASP A 33 24.01 -20.03 -11.02
CA ASP A 33 24.60 -20.41 -9.72
C ASP A 33 25.63 -19.41 -9.18
N ASP A 34 26.35 -18.73 -10.06
CA ASP A 34 27.40 -17.77 -9.73
C ASP A 34 26.90 -16.32 -9.69
N ALA A 35 25.62 -16.12 -9.29
CA ALA A 35 24.99 -14.81 -9.25
C ALA A 35 25.71 -13.85 -8.30
N ALA A 36 26.20 -12.73 -8.80
CA ALA A 36 26.96 -11.75 -8.02
C ALA A 36 26.94 -10.34 -8.63
N VAL A 37 27.14 -9.34 -7.78
CA VAL A 37 27.43 -7.96 -8.16
C VAL A 37 28.86 -7.62 -7.80
N THR A 38 29.60 -7.03 -8.73
CA THR A 38 30.97 -6.54 -8.53
C THR A 38 31.03 -5.07 -8.89
N ILE A 39 31.70 -4.28 -8.05
CA ILE A 39 31.92 -2.84 -8.29
C ILE A 39 33.41 -2.57 -8.42
N THR A 40 33.80 -1.84 -9.47
CA THR A 40 35.16 -1.37 -9.69
C THR A 40 35.18 0.14 -9.75
N ASP A 41 36.35 0.72 -9.40
CA ASP A 41 36.65 2.16 -9.60
C ASP A 41 36.99 2.48 -11.07
N GLY A 42 37.34 3.77 -11.33
CA GLY A 42 37.71 4.24 -12.67
C GLY A 42 39.01 3.63 -13.21
N ASP A 43 39.86 3.10 -12.34
CA ASP A 43 41.11 2.43 -12.69
C ASP A 43 40.96 0.91 -12.86
N GLY A 44 39.74 0.40 -12.63
CA GLY A 44 39.41 -1.02 -12.74
C GLY A 44 39.74 -1.84 -11.48
N HIS A 45 40.10 -1.20 -10.36
CA HIS A 45 40.30 -1.92 -9.10
C HIS A 45 38.95 -2.29 -8.49
N GLN A 46 38.81 -3.54 -8.06
CA GLN A 46 37.61 -4.01 -7.40
C GLN A 46 37.48 -3.41 -6.00
N ILE A 47 36.41 -2.66 -5.75
CA ILE A 47 36.09 -2.06 -4.44
C ILE A 47 35.06 -2.86 -3.66
N ALA A 48 34.19 -3.61 -4.34
CA ALA A 48 33.19 -4.49 -3.70
C ALA A 48 32.86 -5.69 -4.58
N SER A 49 32.49 -6.80 -3.93
CA SER A 49 31.91 -7.96 -4.59
C SER A 49 30.96 -8.68 -3.64
N HIS A 50 29.73 -8.87 -4.06
CA HIS A 50 28.66 -9.46 -3.28
C HIS A 50 28.01 -10.60 -4.06
N ALA A 51 28.16 -11.83 -3.56
CA ALA A 51 27.43 -12.98 -4.08
C ALA A 51 25.98 -12.94 -3.59
N MET A 52 25.05 -13.33 -4.43
CA MET A 52 23.67 -13.52 -4.04
C MET A 52 23.54 -14.77 -3.16
N PRO A 53 22.81 -14.74 -2.03
CA PRO A 53 22.59 -15.91 -1.18
C PRO A 53 22.02 -17.09 -1.99
N VAL A 54 22.62 -18.30 -1.83
CA VAL A 54 22.31 -19.47 -2.70
C VAL A 54 20.84 -19.87 -2.67
N ALA A 55 20.19 -19.73 -1.50
CA ALA A 55 18.78 -20.08 -1.33
C ALA A 55 17.82 -19.07 -1.95
N GLU A 56 18.28 -17.86 -2.26
CA GLU A 56 17.42 -16.79 -2.73
C GLU A 56 17.33 -16.76 -4.24
N ARG A 57 16.12 -16.57 -4.76
CA ARG A 57 15.84 -16.28 -6.17
C ARG A 57 15.74 -14.79 -6.46
N ARG A 58 15.39 -13.99 -5.45
CA ARG A 58 15.33 -12.51 -5.43
C ARG A 58 16.16 -11.97 -4.29
N HIS A 59 16.85 -10.87 -4.48
CA HIS A 59 17.69 -10.27 -3.46
C HIS A 59 17.80 -8.76 -3.63
N ARG A 60 17.78 -8.04 -2.50
CA ARG A 60 18.14 -6.63 -2.43
C ARG A 60 19.58 -6.51 -1.98
N PHE A 61 20.46 -6.07 -2.88
CA PHE A 61 21.82 -5.72 -2.53
C PHE A 61 21.86 -4.31 -1.96
N LEU A 62 22.46 -4.16 -0.80
CA LEU A 62 22.75 -2.89 -0.14
C LEU A 62 24.27 -2.71 -0.13
N ILE A 63 24.80 -1.90 -1.00
CA ILE A 63 26.25 -1.80 -1.26
C ILE A 63 26.73 -0.39 -0.94
N PRO A 64 27.47 -0.18 0.17
CA PRO A 64 28.12 1.09 0.44
C PRO A 64 29.07 1.50 -0.69
N VAL A 65 28.98 2.75 -1.12
CA VAL A 65 29.81 3.31 -2.19
C VAL A 65 30.47 4.63 -1.75
N PRO A 66 31.68 4.93 -2.23
CA PRO A 66 32.31 6.23 -2.00
C PRO A 66 31.55 7.34 -2.76
N THR A 67 31.56 8.55 -2.21
CA THR A 67 30.92 9.72 -2.82
C THR A 67 31.82 10.38 -3.88
N ASN A 68 31.20 11.06 -4.85
CA ASN A 68 31.86 11.87 -5.88
C ASN A 68 32.85 11.09 -6.73
N VAL A 69 32.56 9.83 -7.02
CA VAL A 69 33.40 8.98 -7.86
C VAL A 69 32.59 8.33 -8.97
N ARG A 70 33.29 7.98 -10.05
CA ARG A 70 32.76 7.14 -11.11
C ARG A 70 33.07 5.69 -10.81
N LEU A 71 32.03 4.84 -10.86
CA LEU A 71 32.12 3.40 -10.61
C LEU A 71 31.57 2.63 -11.81
N THR A 72 32.05 1.39 -11.97
CA THR A 72 31.44 0.41 -12.86
C THR A 72 30.79 -0.68 -12.02
N VAL A 73 29.48 -0.85 -12.19
CA VAL A 73 28.69 -1.90 -11.57
C VAL A 73 28.52 -3.03 -12.57
N ARG A 74 29.00 -4.21 -12.21
CA ARG A 74 28.89 -5.42 -13.03
C ARG A 74 27.94 -6.42 -12.37
N ALA A 75 26.91 -6.80 -13.08
CA ALA A 75 26.03 -7.91 -12.73
C ALA A 75 26.48 -9.18 -13.47
N ARG A 76 26.56 -10.29 -12.74
CA ARG A 76 26.90 -11.60 -13.27
C ARG A 76 25.80 -12.59 -12.89
N GLN A 77 25.22 -13.26 -13.87
CA GLN A 77 24.12 -14.22 -13.72
C GLN A 77 22.95 -13.67 -12.86
N LEU A 78 22.66 -12.40 -13.06
CA LEU A 78 21.57 -11.65 -12.39
C LEU A 78 20.77 -10.87 -13.42
N THR A 79 19.46 -10.81 -13.24
CA THR A 79 18.62 -9.78 -13.84
C THR A 79 18.35 -8.69 -12.81
N VAL A 80 18.95 -7.53 -12.96
CA VAL A 80 18.64 -6.38 -12.10
C VAL A 80 17.35 -5.76 -12.57
N ARG A 81 16.34 -5.78 -11.71
CA ARG A 81 15.00 -5.30 -12.02
C ARG A 81 14.78 -3.85 -11.67
N PHE A 82 15.42 -3.37 -10.60
CA PHE A 82 15.28 -2.02 -10.10
C PHE A 82 16.57 -1.61 -9.39
N ALA A 83 17.00 -0.35 -9.55
CA ALA A 83 18.24 0.13 -8.95
C ALA A 83 18.19 1.63 -8.70
N TYR A 84 18.80 2.07 -7.61
CA TYR A 84 18.98 3.48 -7.29
C TYR A 84 20.16 3.71 -6.32
N LEU A 85 20.62 4.95 -6.25
CA LEU A 85 21.50 5.46 -5.21
C LEU A 85 20.68 6.14 -4.12
N SER A 86 21.03 5.91 -2.86
CA SER A 86 20.39 6.46 -1.67
C SER A 86 21.43 6.93 -0.65
N GLU A 87 20.98 7.38 0.54
CA GLU A 87 21.84 7.84 1.62
C GLU A 87 22.69 9.06 1.26
N CYS A 88 22.05 10.19 0.96
CA CYS A 88 22.69 11.50 0.83
C CYS A 88 22.29 12.43 1.98
N GLU A 89 23.00 13.57 2.11
CA GLU A 89 22.82 14.52 3.22
C GLU A 89 21.39 15.09 3.29
N ASN A 90 20.77 15.36 2.13
CA ASN A 90 19.44 15.97 2.01
C ASN A 90 18.45 15.02 1.34
N LEU A 91 18.40 13.76 1.73
CA LEU A 91 17.63 12.70 1.08
C LEU A 91 16.13 13.02 0.96
N LEU A 92 15.54 13.70 1.97
CA LEU A 92 14.13 14.12 1.92
C LEU A 92 13.82 15.20 0.86
N ASP A 93 14.82 15.94 0.38
CA ASP A 93 14.65 16.94 -0.68
C ASP A 93 15.20 16.45 -2.04
N GLU A 94 16.32 15.75 -2.05
CA GLU A 94 16.95 15.27 -3.27
C GLU A 94 16.36 13.93 -3.75
N GLY A 95 15.89 13.11 -2.82
CA GLY A 95 15.36 11.76 -3.10
C GLY A 95 16.43 10.77 -3.53
N VAL A 96 15.99 9.61 -3.97
CA VAL A 96 16.87 8.60 -4.57
C VAL A 96 17.22 8.97 -6.01
N ARG A 97 18.42 8.58 -6.44
CA ARG A 97 18.82 8.70 -7.84
C ARG A 97 18.70 7.35 -8.53
N PHE A 98 17.74 7.23 -9.44
CA PHE A 98 17.54 6.01 -10.20
C PHE A 98 18.70 5.70 -11.12
N ILE A 99 19.01 4.41 -11.24
CA ILE A 99 20.08 3.89 -12.08
C ILE A 99 19.46 2.97 -13.13
N SER A 100 19.70 3.24 -14.40
CA SER A 100 19.44 2.28 -15.46
C SER A 100 20.53 1.22 -15.47
N MET A 101 20.16 -0.02 -15.24
CA MET A 101 21.05 -1.17 -15.40
C MET A 101 20.98 -1.75 -16.83
N ASN A 102 20.35 -1.05 -17.77
CA ASN A 102 20.33 -1.41 -19.17
C ASN A 102 21.64 -0.96 -19.84
N PRO A 103 22.49 -1.87 -20.32
CA PRO A 103 23.76 -1.48 -20.96
C PRO A 103 23.58 -0.68 -22.25
N TYR A 104 22.40 -0.75 -22.91
CA TYR A 104 22.12 0.05 -24.11
C TYR A 104 21.65 1.48 -23.79
N ASP A 105 21.28 1.79 -22.55
CA ASP A 105 21.00 3.17 -22.13
C ASP A 105 22.31 3.95 -21.88
N ASN A 106 23.43 3.26 -21.76
CA ASN A 106 24.77 3.81 -21.54
C ASN A 106 25.59 3.92 -22.84
N GLU A 107 24.98 4.36 -23.94
CA GLU A 107 25.66 4.46 -25.24
C GLU A 107 26.97 5.28 -25.22
N TRP A 108 27.16 6.14 -24.21
CA TRP A 108 28.31 7.00 -24.03
C TRP A 108 28.96 6.90 -22.65
N ASP A 109 28.83 5.75 -21.98
CA ASP A 109 29.29 5.58 -20.60
C ASP A 109 28.66 6.55 -19.60
N THR A 110 27.44 7.01 -19.85
CA THR A 110 26.71 7.92 -18.98
C THR A 110 25.30 7.38 -18.69
N GLN A 111 24.83 7.60 -17.46
CA GLN A 111 23.44 7.29 -17.12
C GLN A 111 22.49 8.24 -17.86
N PRO A 112 21.33 7.76 -18.35
CA PRO A 112 20.33 8.63 -18.93
C PRO A 112 19.78 9.58 -17.86
N THR A 113 19.48 10.81 -18.25
CA THR A 113 18.73 11.74 -17.39
C THR A 113 17.27 11.31 -17.25
N LEU A 114 16.59 11.79 -16.20
CA LEU A 114 15.15 11.57 -16.04
C LEU A 114 14.36 12.07 -17.25
N GLU A 115 14.73 13.22 -17.82
CA GLU A 115 14.13 13.79 -19.02
C GLU A 115 14.25 12.83 -20.22
N GLN A 116 15.45 12.30 -20.47
CA GLN A 116 15.68 11.31 -21.53
C GLN A 116 14.85 10.04 -21.35
N ILE A 117 14.67 9.60 -20.09
CA ILE A 117 13.80 8.45 -19.77
C ILE A 117 12.34 8.82 -20.06
N TYR A 118 11.87 9.97 -19.61
CA TYR A 118 10.49 10.42 -19.80
C TYR A 118 10.13 10.67 -21.25
N ASP A 119 11.07 11.09 -22.08
CA ASP A 119 10.86 11.23 -23.53
C ASP A 119 10.62 9.88 -24.23
N ARG A 120 11.22 8.80 -23.69
CA ARG A 120 11.06 7.45 -24.25
C ARG A 120 9.77 6.75 -23.81
N PHE A 121 9.29 7.06 -22.59
CA PHE A 121 8.17 6.35 -21.97
C PHE A 121 6.97 7.27 -21.71
N ALA A 122 5.77 6.66 -21.73
CA ALA A 122 4.57 7.38 -21.34
C ALA A 122 4.56 7.54 -19.82
N ARG A 123 4.32 8.77 -19.35
CA ARG A 123 4.13 9.09 -17.93
C ARG A 123 2.96 10.06 -17.76
N PRO A 124 2.18 9.95 -16.67
CA PRO A 124 1.15 10.92 -16.34
C PRO A 124 1.77 12.27 -16.00
N ALA A 125 1.15 13.36 -16.47
CA ALA A 125 1.66 14.72 -16.23
C ALA A 125 1.35 15.23 -14.81
N ALA A 126 0.32 14.69 -14.14
CA ALA A 126 -0.19 15.21 -12.87
C ALA A 126 -0.43 14.14 -11.80
N HIS A 127 -0.44 12.87 -12.16
CA HIS A 127 -0.63 11.77 -11.22
C HIS A 127 0.72 11.25 -10.74
N PHE A 128 0.81 10.93 -9.44
CA PHE A 128 1.97 10.23 -8.93
C PHE A 128 2.00 8.79 -9.46
N GLU A 129 3.14 8.36 -9.96
CA GLU A 129 3.46 6.97 -10.26
C GLU A 129 4.86 6.64 -9.75
N PRO A 130 5.21 5.37 -9.49
CA PRO A 130 6.57 5.00 -9.14
C PRO A 130 7.50 5.29 -10.33
N PHE A 131 8.79 5.38 -10.09
CA PHE A 131 9.75 5.56 -11.17
C PHE A 131 9.64 4.46 -12.24
N ALA A 132 9.49 3.22 -11.80
CA ALA A 132 9.31 2.05 -12.66
C ALA A 132 8.55 0.95 -11.90
N ARG A 133 8.12 -0.10 -12.60
CA ARG A 133 7.53 -1.31 -12.06
C ARG A 133 6.07 -1.13 -11.61
N TRP A 134 5.59 -2.02 -10.74
CA TRP A 134 4.20 -2.08 -10.31
C TRP A 134 3.96 -1.30 -9.03
N MET A 135 2.87 -0.54 -8.98
CA MET A 135 2.30 -0.02 -7.74
C MET A 135 0.79 -0.26 -7.67
N ASN A 136 0.27 -0.34 -6.44
CA ASN A 136 -1.15 -0.31 -6.15
C ASN A 136 -1.45 0.61 -4.95
N ASP A 137 -2.13 0.16 -3.92
CA ASP A 137 -2.74 0.93 -2.85
C ASP A 137 -1.87 2.03 -2.23
N PRO A 138 -2.42 3.23 -1.99
CA PRO A 138 -1.80 4.20 -1.08
C PRO A 138 -1.80 3.66 0.34
N ASN A 139 -0.69 3.87 1.06
CA ASN A 139 -0.48 3.42 2.43
C ASN A 139 0.04 4.55 3.29
N GLY A 140 -0.20 4.47 4.59
CA GLY A 140 0.51 5.25 5.59
C GLY A 140 0.48 6.76 5.39
N LEU A 141 -0.57 7.28 4.75
CA LEU A 141 -0.71 8.72 4.48
C LEU A 141 -0.69 9.52 5.78
N CYS A 142 0.24 10.47 5.89
CA CYS A 142 0.36 11.39 7.04
C CYS A 142 1.14 12.64 6.66
N ARG A 143 1.20 13.61 7.58
CA ARG A 143 2.13 14.74 7.49
C ARG A 143 3.11 14.68 8.66
N PHE A 144 4.40 14.67 8.35
CA PHE A 144 5.48 14.58 9.32
C PHE A 144 6.66 15.45 8.88
N GLN A 145 7.28 16.16 9.82
CA GLN A 145 8.41 17.09 9.56
C GLN A 145 8.18 18.03 8.37
N GLY A 146 6.96 18.60 8.29
CA GLY A 146 6.58 19.56 7.26
C GLY A 146 6.35 18.98 5.86
N ARG A 147 6.37 17.64 5.71
CA ARG A 147 6.12 16.93 4.45
C ARG A 147 4.94 15.97 4.57
N TYR A 148 4.19 15.81 3.48
CA TYR A 148 3.24 14.72 3.30
C TYR A 148 4.02 13.47 2.92
N HIS A 149 3.73 12.37 3.59
CA HIS A 149 4.28 11.05 3.31
C HIS A 149 3.24 10.20 2.60
N LEU A 150 3.62 9.61 1.50
CA LEU A 150 2.87 8.62 0.74
C LEU A 150 3.72 7.36 0.68
N PHE A 151 3.29 6.35 1.42
CA PHE A 151 3.76 4.99 1.18
C PHE A 151 2.80 4.32 0.19
N TYR A 152 3.24 3.29 -0.49
CA TYR A 152 2.40 2.60 -1.46
C TYR A 152 2.84 1.16 -1.66
N GLN A 153 1.88 0.30 -2.00
CA GLN A 153 2.18 -1.07 -2.40
C GLN A 153 3.07 -1.05 -3.64
N PHE A 154 4.17 -1.79 -3.59
CA PHE A 154 5.18 -1.75 -4.65
C PHE A 154 5.80 -3.11 -4.91
N ASN A 155 5.92 -3.51 -6.18
CA ASN A 155 6.70 -4.67 -6.61
C ASN A 155 7.89 -4.23 -7.47
N PRO A 156 9.12 -4.18 -6.94
CA PRO A 156 10.31 -3.75 -7.67
C PRO A 156 10.77 -4.76 -8.74
N TYR A 157 10.25 -5.99 -8.72
CA TYR A 157 10.70 -7.06 -9.59
C TYR A 157 9.84 -7.22 -10.86
N GLY A 158 8.63 -6.69 -10.91
CA GLY A 158 7.73 -6.93 -12.02
C GLY A 158 6.71 -5.81 -12.30
N PHE A 159 5.84 -6.04 -13.29
CA PHE A 159 4.76 -5.14 -13.71
C PHE A 159 3.38 -5.62 -13.28
N GLY A 160 3.31 -6.56 -12.37
CA GLY A 160 2.10 -7.12 -11.81
C GLY A 160 2.20 -7.28 -10.30
N TRP A 161 1.07 -7.52 -9.68
CA TRP A 161 0.99 -7.83 -8.26
C TRP A 161 1.68 -9.17 -7.98
N ASP A 162 2.60 -9.20 -7.01
CA ASP A 162 3.32 -10.43 -6.61
C ASP A 162 4.01 -10.23 -5.24
N ASN A 163 5.19 -9.61 -5.22
CA ASN A 163 6.11 -9.51 -4.10
C ASN A 163 6.01 -8.10 -3.49
N MET A 164 5.04 -7.90 -2.59
CA MET A 164 4.71 -6.56 -2.10
C MET A 164 5.69 -6.01 -1.09
N HIS A 165 6.29 -4.89 -1.48
CA HIS A 165 7.04 -3.96 -0.65
C HIS A 165 6.18 -2.73 -0.37
N TRP A 166 6.64 -1.85 0.50
CA TRP A 166 6.18 -0.48 0.54
C TRP A 166 7.21 0.43 -0.13
N GLY A 167 6.82 1.05 -1.25
CA GLY A 167 7.51 2.21 -1.79
C GLY A 167 7.23 3.43 -0.92
N HIS A 168 8.01 4.51 -1.10
CA HIS A 168 7.89 5.71 -0.31
C HIS A 168 8.15 6.96 -1.15
N ALA A 169 7.34 7.98 -0.94
CA ALA A 169 7.55 9.31 -1.51
C ALA A 169 7.11 10.40 -0.53
N VAL A 170 7.69 11.58 -0.64
CA VAL A 170 7.33 12.75 0.17
C VAL A 170 7.00 13.94 -0.72
N SER A 171 6.14 14.83 -0.22
CA SER A 171 5.74 16.05 -0.91
C SER A 171 5.53 17.20 0.08
N ARG A 172 5.75 18.43 -0.36
CA ARG A 172 5.39 19.64 0.41
C ARG A 172 4.00 20.15 0.09
N ASP A 173 3.42 19.73 -1.05
CA ASP A 173 2.20 20.31 -1.62
C ASP A 173 1.19 19.29 -2.17
N LEU A 174 1.46 17.98 -2.03
CA LEU A 174 0.67 16.86 -2.56
C LEU A 174 0.66 16.73 -4.10
N VAL A 175 1.46 17.52 -4.78
CA VAL A 175 1.56 17.56 -6.26
C VAL A 175 2.96 17.15 -6.73
N HIS A 176 3.97 17.77 -6.14
CA HIS A 176 5.37 17.48 -6.46
C HIS A 176 5.95 16.48 -5.46
N TRP A 177 6.33 15.31 -5.96
CA TRP A 177 6.77 14.20 -5.13
C TRP A 177 8.24 13.87 -5.33
N THR A 178 8.92 13.66 -4.21
CA THR A 178 10.29 13.17 -4.15
C THR A 178 10.26 11.68 -3.78
N HIS A 179 10.83 10.83 -4.63
CA HIS A 179 10.94 9.39 -4.34
C HIS A 179 12.02 9.13 -3.29
N LEU A 180 11.69 8.29 -2.31
CA LEU A 180 12.58 7.85 -1.26
C LEU A 180 12.92 6.35 -1.41
N PRO A 181 13.87 5.81 -0.61
CA PRO A 181 14.16 4.39 -0.62
C PRO A 181 12.92 3.53 -0.36
N ILE A 182 12.91 2.30 -0.86
CA ILE A 182 11.87 1.32 -0.50
C ILE A 182 11.86 1.16 1.01
N PHE A 183 10.70 1.38 1.61
CA PHE A 183 10.52 1.51 3.05
C PHE A 183 10.39 0.16 3.77
N LEU A 184 9.56 -0.75 3.23
CA LEU A 184 9.36 -2.09 3.81
C LEU A 184 9.62 -3.17 2.77
N GLU A 185 10.32 -4.21 3.21
CA GLU A 185 10.50 -5.44 2.44
C GLU A 185 9.43 -6.48 2.79
N PRO A 186 9.17 -7.45 1.89
CA PRO A 186 8.31 -8.59 2.18
C PRO A 186 8.98 -9.56 3.15
N GLN A 187 8.25 -10.62 3.53
CA GLN A 187 8.79 -11.72 4.32
C GLN A 187 9.82 -12.51 3.51
N PRO A 188 10.84 -13.11 4.16
CA PRO A 188 11.94 -13.81 3.49
C PRO A 188 11.49 -14.97 2.59
N GLU A 189 10.36 -15.60 2.89
CA GLU A 189 9.79 -16.70 2.12
C GLU A 189 9.55 -16.31 0.65
N LEU A 190 9.14 -15.07 0.38
CA LEU A 190 8.91 -14.55 -0.96
C LEU A 190 10.21 -14.40 -1.77
N GLN A 191 11.35 -14.28 -1.09
CA GLN A 191 12.65 -14.20 -1.75
C GLN A 191 13.17 -15.56 -2.20
N ILE A 192 12.64 -16.65 -1.62
CA ILE A 192 13.12 -18.03 -1.81
C ILE A 192 12.18 -18.82 -2.72
N ASP A 193 10.88 -18.84 -2.45
CA ASP A 193 9.90 -19.68 -3.13
C ASP A 193 9.01 -18.87 -4.07
N GLU A 194 9.03 -19.20 -5.37
CA GLU A 194 8.22 -18.53 -6.39
C GLU A 194 6.71 -18.83 -6.30
N ARG A 195 6.36 -19.88 -5.56
CA ARG A 195 4.96 -20.24 -5.32
C ARG A 195 4.33 -19.36 -4.25
N ILE A 196 5.13 -18.72 -3.40
CA ILE A 196 4.65 -17.83 -2.36
C ILE A 196 4.46 -16.42 -2.92
N VAL A 197 3.30 -15.85 -2.66
CA VAL A 197 2.93 -14.48 -3.02
C VAL A 197 2.45 -13.70 -1.79
N GLY A 198 2.41 -12.39 -1.88
CA GLY A 198 1.96 -11.52 -0.78
C GLY A 198 3.03 -10.51 -0.37
N GLY A 199 3.31 -10.40 0.92
CA GLY A 199 4.34 -9.50 1.46
C GLY A 199 3.82 -8.48 2.46
N ALA A 200 4.33 -7.26 2.38
CA ALA A 200 3.88 -6.12 3.17
C ALA A 200 2.61 -5.51 2.55
N PHE A 201 1.44 -5.94 3.03
CA PHE A 201 0.15 -5.44 2.57
C PHE A 201 -0.18 -4.07 3.16
N SER A 202 -1.28 -3.50 2.66
CA SER A 202 -1.71 -2.13 2.96
C SER A 202 -1.95 -1.89 4.45
N GLY A 203 -1.79 -0.64 4.82
CA GLY A 203 -1.92 -0.20 6.19
C GLY A 203 -1.86 1.32 6.32
N SER A 204 -1.84 1.82 7.54
CA SER A 204 -1.97 3.23 7.86
C SER A 204 -0.85 3.77 8.74
N ALA A 205 -0.81 5.08 8.90
CA ALA A 205 0.12 5.79 9.75
C ALA A 205 -0.60 6.70 10.75
N VAL A 206 0.02 6.86 11.91
CA VAL A 206 -0.33 7.85 12.94
C VAL A 206 0.95 8.54 13.37
N THR A 207 0.96 9.87 13.36
CA THR A 207 2.06 10.62 13.97
C THR A 207 1.94 10.62 15.48
N VAL A 208 3.06 10.41 16.17
CA VAL A 208 3.13 10.31 17.63
C VAL A 208 4.24 11.19 18.21
N ASP A 209 4.04 11.66 19.45
CA ASP A 209 5.08 12.33 20.22
C ASP A 209 6.12 11.34 20.79
N ALA A 210 7.13 11.84 21.49
CA ALA A 210 8.18 11.03 22.13
C ALA A 210 7.65 10.07 23.22
N CYS A 211 6.39 10.19 23.62
CA CYS A 211 5.72 9.31 24.59
C CYS A 211 4.71 8.35 23.95
N ASP A 212 4.69 8.26 22.60
CA ASP A 212 3.74 7.49 21.79
C ASP A 212 2.27 8.01 21.85
N ASN A 213 2.03 9.25 22.28
CA ASN A 213 0.71 9.84 22.16
C ASN A 213 0.48 10.31 20.73
N PRO A 214 -0.71 10.03 20.16
CA PRO A 214 -1.08 10.61 18.86
C PRO A 214 -1.04 12.14 18.91
N CYS A 215 -0.35 12.74 17.97
CA CYS A 215 -0.21 14.19 17.83
C CYS A 215 -0.09 14.60 16.37
N LYS A 216 -0.03 15.89 16.07
CA LYS A 216 0.13 16.46 14.73
C LYS A 216 1.13 17.60 14.74
N GLY A 217 1.56 17.99 13.55
CA GLY A 217 2.44 19.13 13.34
C GLY A 217 3.82 18.92 13.95
N ASP A 218 4.37 19.99 14.55
CA ASP A 218 5.75 20.03 15.06
C ASP A 218 5.97 19.22 16.37
N ASP A 219 4.89 18.80 17.02
CA ASP A 219 4.96 17.95 18.22
C ASP A 219 5.26 16.47 17.88
N ALA A 220 5.13 16.09 16.61
CA ALA A 220 5.36 14.73 16.17
C ALA A 220 6.86 14.38 16.19
N ALA A 221 7.21 13.34 16.95
CA ALA A 221 8.57 12.80 17.06
C ALA A 221 8.77 11.62 16.09
N ALA A 222 7.69 10.93 15.70
CA ALA A 222 7.77 9.77 14.82
C ALA A 222 6.45 9.50 14.07
N ILE A 223 6.55 8.65 13.05
CA ILE A 223 5.42 8.02 12.38
C ILE A 223 5.30 6.60 12.90
N ARG A 224 4.18 6.25 13.52
CA ARG A 224 3.83 4.88 13.84
C ARG A 224 2.97 4.30 12.73
N LEU A 225 3.44 3.20 12.15
CA LEU A 225 2.77 2.52 11.05
C LEU A 225 2.12 1.22 11.54
N TYR A 226 1.02 0.88 10.91
CA TYR A 226 0.30 -0.38 11.10
C TYR A 226 0.07 -0.98 9.72
N LEU A 227 0.38 -2.27 9.56
CA LEU A 227 0.25 -2.96 8.27
C LEU A 227 -0.13 -4.42 8.46
N THR A 228 -0.54 -5.04 7.37
CA THR A 228 -0.77 -6.48 7.32
C THR A 228 0.44 -7.17 6.69
N ARG A 229 0.86 -8.27 7.28
CA ARG A 229 1.75 -9.26 6.66
C ARG A 229 0.89 -10.37 6.08
N HIS A 230 1.06 -10.64 4.80
CA HIS A 230 0.29 -11.63 4.05
C HIS A 230 1.22 -12.62 3.38
N LEU A 231 0.89 -13.90 3.48
CA LEU A 231 1.50 -14.98 2.70
C LEU A 231 0.40 -15.88 2.15
N GLU A 232 0.55 -16.27 0.90
CA GLU A 232 -0.34 -17.19 0.20
C GLU A 232 0.48 -18.09 -0.73
N THR A 233 0.17 -19.37 -0.78
CA THR A 233 0.65 -20.24 -1.86
C THR A 233 -0.21 -20.00 -3.09
N ARG A 234 0.39 -19.58 -4.18
CA ARG A 234 -0.28 -19.20 -5.43
C ARG A 234 -1.31 -20.24 -5.86
N GLY A 235 -2.57 -19.81 -5.92
CA GLY A 235 -3.70 -20.66 -6.30
C GLY A 235 -4.25 -21.57 -5.20
N ASP A 236 -3.80 -21.38 -3.95
CA ASP A 236 -4.33 -22.08 -2.78
C ASP A 236 -4.80 -21.06 -1.72
N GLU A 237 -6.03 -20.61 -1.84
CA GLU A 237 -6.64 -19.66 -0.90
C GLU A 237 -6.70 -20.18 0.55
N SER A 238 -6.63 -21.51 0.75
CA SER A 238 -6.62 -22.10 2.10
C SER A 238 -5.29 -21.92 2.83
N SER A 239 -4.23 -21.56 2.11
CA SER A 239 -2.90 -21.30 2.65
C SER A 239 -2.69 -19.86 3.16
N VAL A 240 -3.69 -18.97 2.98
CA VAL A 240 -3.60 -17.56 3.36
C VAL A 240 -3.28 -17.42 4.84
N THR A 241 -2.26 -16.64 5.13
CA THR A 241 -1.89 -16.23 6.49
C THR A 241 -1.81 -14.71 6.53
N GLU A 242 -2.61 -14.10 7.40
CA GLU A 242 -2.63 -12.66 7.63
C GLU A 242 -2.48 -12.31 9.10
N TYR A 243 -1.59 -11.38 9.40
CA TYR A 243 -1.44 -10.82 10.74
C TYR A 243 -1.01 -9.36 10.68
N GLN A 244 -1.39 -8.60 11.70
CA GLN A 244 -1.09 -7.18 11.77
C GLN A 244 0.22 -6.95 12.49
N THR A 245 1.01 -5.98 12.00
CA THR A 245 2.26 -5.53 12.64
C THR A 245 2.27 -4.02 12.79
N THR A 246 3.18 -3.52 13.64
CA THR A 246 3.47 -2.11 13.80
C THR A 246 4.96 -1.86 13.79
N CYS A 247 5.38 -0.74 13.22
CA CYS A 247 6.76 -0.25 13.23
C CYS A 247 6.78 1.27 13.45
N LEU A 248 7.96 1.82 13.65
CA LEU A 248 8.17 3.24 13.90
C LEU A 248 9.18 3.81 12.90
N CYS A 249 8.95 5.04 12.47
CA CYS A 249 9.88 5.82 11.65
C CYS A 249 10.09 7.18 12.31
N GLU A 250 11.32 7.45 12.79
CA GLU A 250 11.65 8.64 13.55
C GLU A 250 12.25 9.76 12.70
N ASP A 251 12.86 9.42 11.58
CA ASP A 251 13.55 10.34 10.68
C ASP A 251 12.81 10.62 9.36
N GLY A 252 11.67 9.99 9.17
CA GLY A 252 10.89 10.09 7.94
C GLY A 252 11.41 9.22 6.79
N VAL A 253 12.43 8.40 7.01
CA VAL A 253 13.07 7.56 5.97
C VAL A 253 13.22 6.11 6.40
N HIS A 254 13.73 5.85 7.60
CA HIS A 254 14.10 4.53 8.06
C HIS A 254 13.08 3.94 9.03
N VAL A 255 12.83 2.66 8.87
CA VAL A 255 11.87 1.92 9.68
C VAL A 255 12.57 1.12 10.79
N SER A 256 11.97 1.13 11.98
CA SER A 256 12.36 0.23 13.08
C SER A 256 11.92 -1.21 12.80
N VAL A 257 12.45 -2.14 13.58
CA VAL A 257 12.00 -3.53 13.56
C VAL A 257 10.51 -3.62 13.91
N GLU A 258 9.77 -4.38 13.11
CA GLU A 258 8.35 -4.62 13.32
C GLU A 258 8.06 -5.42 14.59
N SER A 259 6.85 -5.22 15.10
CA SER A 259 6.29 -6.00 16.21
C SER A 259 4.87 -6.44 15.84
N PRO A 260 4.47 -7.64 16.24
CA PRO A 260 3.08 -8.06 16.10
C PRO A 260 2.16 -7.09 16.84
N VAL A 261 1.02 -6.77 16.23
CA VAL A 261 -0.07 -6.07 16.89
C VAL A 261 -0.91 -7.12 17.61
N ALA A 262 -1.02 -7.00 18.93
CA ALA A 262 -1.82 -7.91 19.72
C ALA A 262 -3.33 -7.63 19.49
N LEU A 263 -3.85 -8.13 18.39
CA LEU A 263 -5.28 -8.17 18.11
C LEU A 263 -5.87 -9.45 18.70
N ARG A 264 -7.01 -9.32 19.34
CA ARG A 264 -7.80 -10.47 19.73
C ARG A 264 -8.62 -10.90 18.50
N VAL A 265 -8.06 -11.79 17.72
CA VAL A 265 -8.77 -12.43 16.60
C VAL A 265 -9.60 -13.56 17.16
N ASN A 266 -10.91 -13.52 16.96
CA ASN A 266 -11.77 -14.67 17.21
C ASN A 266 -11.74 -15.59 15.98
N ASP A 267 -11.95 -16.89 16.18
CA ASP A 267 -12.06 -17.89 15.10
C ASP A 267 -13.24 -17.62 14.13
N GLY A 268 -13.99 -16.52 14.31
CA GLY A 268 -15.13 -16.10 13.50
C GLY A 268 -14.84 -15.17 12.34
N PHE A 269 -13.59 -14.69 12.16
CA PHE A 269 -13.22 -13.95 10.96
C PHE A 269 -13.12 -14.92 9.78
N GLY A 270 -13.61 -14.45 8.61
CA GLY A 270 -13.52 -15.22 7.37
C GLY A 270 -12.08 -15.30 6.81
N PHE A 271 -11.98 -15.49 5.49
CA PHE A 271 -10.69 -15.69 4.82
C PHE A 271 -9.77 -14.47 4.85
N ASP A 272 -10.33 -13.27 5.02
CA ASP A 272 -9.62 -12.02 4.86
C ASP A 272 -9.67 -11.23 6.17
N PHE A 273 -8.49 -10.80 6.63
CA PHE A 273 -8.34 -9.97 7.82
C PHE A 273 -7.16 -9.02 7.64
N ARG A 274 -7.38 -7.87 6.96
CA ARG A 274 -6.29 -7.03 6.46
C ARG A 274 -6.56 -5.53 6.50
N ASN A 275 -5.52 -4.75 6.13
CA ASN A 275 -5.52 -3.32 5.89
C ASN A 275 -5.92 -2.49 7.12
N PRO A 276 -5.16 -2.54 8.22
CA PRO A 276 -5.48 -1.83 9.45
C PRO A 276 -5.43 -0.31 9.22
N LYS A 277 -6.54 0.36 9.46
CA LYS A 277 -6.65 1.81 9.44
C LYS A 277 -6.89 2.34 10.85
N VAL A 278 -5.93 3.09 11.36
CA VAL A 278 -6.00 3.69 12.71
C VAL A 278 -6.46 5.13 12.62
N GLU A 279 -7.49 5.47 13.41
CA GLU A 279 -7.99 6.81 13.58
C GLU A 279 -7.94 7.20 15.06
N THR A 280 -7.43 8.39 15.36
CA THR A 280 -7.18 8.86 16.73
C THR A 280 -8.00 10.07 17.13
N GLY A 281 -8.68 10.70 16.16
CA GLY A 281 -9.46 11.92 16.33
C GLY A 281 -10.98 11.70 16.39
N MET A 282 -11.43 10.47 16.62
CA MET A 282 -12.87 10.19 16.75
C MET A 282 -13.45 10.73 18.05
N SER A 283 -14.71 11.18 18.01
CA SER A 283 -15.44 11.73 19.14
C SER A 283 -16.94 11.37 19.06
N GLY A 284 -17.69 11.62 20.12
CA GLY A 284 -19.14 11.36 20.20
C GLY A 284 -19.51 10.36 21.30
N GLU A 285 -20.81 10.14 21.51
CA GLU A 285 -21.33 9.33 22.63
C GLU A 285 -20.85 7.86 22.56
N ALA A 286 -20.69 7.31 21.34
CA ALA A 286 -20.22 5.94 21.13
C ALA A 286 -18.68 5.81 21.13
N ILE A 287 -17.96 6.88 21.43
CA ILE A 287 -16.49 6.91 21.34
C ILE A 287 -15.87 7.31 22.67
N ASN A 288 -14.90 6.51 23.11
CA ASN A 288 -14.06 6.88 24.23
C ASN A 288 -12.85 7.72 23.73
N PRO A 289 -12.74 9.01 24.10
CA PRO A 289 -11.67 9.89 23.63
C PRO A 289 -10.28 9.48 24.09
N GLU A 290 -10.17 8.67 25.15
CA GLU A 290 -8.89 8.12 25.65
C GLU A 290 -8.40 6.92 24.82
N ARG A 291 -9.15 6.49 23.81
CA ARG A 291 -8.81 5.37 22.94
C ARG A 291 -8.56 5.84 21.50
N ALA A 292 -7.73 5.09 20.81
CA ALA A 292 -7.64 5.09 19.36
C ALA A 292 -8.46 3.92 18.82
N TYR A 293 -8.95 4.07 17.61
CA TYR A 293 -9.77 3.06 16.93
C TYR A 293 -9.07 2.57 15.68
N MET A 294 -9.19 1.28 15.40
CA MET A 294 -8.65 0.65 14.20
C MET A 294 -9.78 -0.10 13.51
N VAL A 295 -9.96 0.11 12.22
CA VAL A 295 -10.78 -0.77 11.38
C VAL A 295 -9.90 -1.67 10.53
N THR A 296 -10.32 -2.92 10.37
CA THR A 296 -9.72 -3.88 9.44
C THR A 296 -10.80 -4.39 8.49
N ALA A 297 -10.40 -4.64 7.25
CA ALA A 297 -11.26 -5.33 6.29
C ALA A 297 -11.37 -6.81 6.65
N THR A 298 -12.58 -7.34 6.57
CA THR A 298 -12.85 -8.77 6.78
C THR A 298 -14.15 -9.19 6.09
N ASN A 299 -14.44 -10.47 6.15
CA ASN A 299 -15.77 -11.01 5.94
C ASN A 299 -16.20 -11.76 7.20
N LEU A 300 -17.48 -11.70 7.51
CA LEU A 300 -18.05 -12.34 8.69
C LEU A 300 -19.13 -13.35 8.29
N PRO A 301 -19.28 -14.46 9.05
CA PRO A 301 -20.36 -15.40 8.83
C PRO A 301 -21.73 -14.70 8.95
N VAL A 302 -22.63 -14.94 8.00
CA VAL A 302 -24.01 -14.43 8.05
C VAL A 302 -24.71 -14.90 9.32
N ALA A 303 -24.35 -16.09 9.82
CA ALA A 303 -24.91 -16.65 11.05
C ALA A 303 -24.58 -15.85 12.34
N GLU A 304 -23.62 -14.93 12.29
CA GLU A 304 -23.37 -13.99 13.41
C GLU A 304 -24.39 -12.87 13.50
N PHE A 305 -25.23 -12.71 12.48
CA PHE A 305 -26.26 -11.67 12.42
C PHE A 305 -27.65 -12.29 12.57
N ASP A 306 -28.49 -11.64 13.36
CA ASP A 306 -29.91 -11.97 13.40
C ASP A 306 -30.58 -11.52 12.10
N THR A 307 -30.83 -12.46 11.19
CA THR A 307 -31.37 -12.16 9.85
C THR A 307 -32.78 -11.56 9.91
N ASP A 308 -33.52 -11.72 11.00
CA ASP A 308 -34.84 -11.12 11.18
C ASP A 308 -34.77 -9.61 11.46
N VAL A 309 -33.58 -9.10 11.89
CA VAL A 309 -33.29 -7.68 12.13
C VAL A 309 -32.42 -7.04 11.06
N VAL A 310 -31.98 -7.77 10.05
CA VAL A 310 -31.20 -7.19 8.91
C VAL A 310 -32.09 -6.20 8.16
N SER A 311 -31.95 -4.93 8.51
CA SER A 311 -32.70 -3.84 7.89
C SER A 311 -31.84 -2.57 7.85
N SER A 312 -32.22 -1.62 7.02
CA SER A 312 -31.54 -0.30 6.97
C SER A 312 -31.66 0.50 8.28
N ALA A 313 -32.50 0.06 9.20
CA ALA A 313 -32.68 0.69 10.51
C ALA A 313 -31.73 0.12 11.58
N ALA A 314 -31.10 -1.04 11.32
CA ALA A 314 -30.23 -1.68 12.30
C ALA A 314 -28.83 -1.02 12.27
N PRO A 315 -28.30 -0.57 13.42
CA PRO A 315 -26.92 -0.06 13.48
C PRO A 315 -25.91 -1.15 13.08
N GLY A 316 -24.90 -0.77 12.29
CA GLY A 316 -23.87 -1.69 11.79
C GLY A 316 -24.27 -2.50 10.55
N ILE A 317 -25.46 -2.30 10.01
CA ILE A 317 -25.95 -3.03 8.82
C ILE A 317 -26.16 -2.06 7.66
N SER A 318 -25.64 -2.40 6.48
CA SER A 318 -26.02 -1.79 5.21
C SER A 318 -26.76 -2.81 4.35
N VAL A 319 -27.94 -2.42 3.85
CA VAL A 319 -28.73 -3.20 2.88
C VAL A 319 -28.87 -2.46 1.55
N GLN A 320 -28.33 -1.26 1.45
CA GLN A 320 -28.34 -0.48 0.23
C GLN A 320 -27.31 -1.05 -0.75
N GLY A 321 -27.76 -1.77 -1.75
CA GLY A 321 -26.93 -2.41 -2.73
C GLY A 321 -27.20 -1.95 -4.14
N THR A 322 -26.39 -2.46 -5.05
CA THR A 322 -26.58 -2.34 -6.49
C THR A 322 -26.55 -3.72 -7.13
N ASP A 323 -27.21 -3.87 -8.27
CA ASP A 323 -27.09 -5.12 -9.04
C ASP A 323 -25.62 -5.33 -9.44
N GLY A 324 -25.14 -6.56 -9.27
CA GLY A 324 -23.76 -6.93 -9.61
C GLY A 324 -23.56 -8.43 -9.52
N TRP A 325 -22.33 -8.85 -9.69
CA TRP A 325 -21.93 -10.26 -9.58
C TRP A 325 -20.50 -10.42 -9.08
N PHE A 326 -20.20 -11.61 -8.57
CA PHE A 326 -18.85 -12.01 -8.20
C PHE A 326 -18.00 -12.35 -9.45
N THR A 327 -16.72 -12.01 -9.44
CA THR A 327 -15.76 -12.44 -10.46
C THR A 327 -14.35 -12.49 -9.87
N CYS A 328 -13.62 -13.58 -10.16
CA CYS A 328 -12.25 -13.80 -9.68
C CYS A 328 -11.18 -12.94 -10.38
N GLY A 329 -11.56 -11.97 -11.19
CA GLY A 329 -10.60 -11.09 -11.84
C GLY A 329 -11.24 -10.16 -12.88
N PRO A 330 -10.46 -9.18 -13.37
CA PRO A 330 -10.97 -8.15 -14.29
C PRO A 330 -11.42 -8.71 -15.63
N GLN A 331 -10.86 -9.84 -16.06
CA GLN A 331 -11.21 -10.56 -17.29
C GLN A 331 -12.18 -11.73 -17.04
N GLY A 332 -12.58 -11.94 -15.78
CA GLY A 332 -13.43 -13.05 -15.38
C GLY A 332 -14.80 -12.99 -16.02
N MET A 333 -15.37 -14.15 -16.35
CA MET A 333 -16.77 -14.25 -16.77
C MET A 333 -17.70 -13.86 -15.62
N PRO A 334 -18.86 -13.27 -15.92
CA PRO A 334 -19.86 -13.02 -14.90
C PRO A 334 -20.27 -14.31 -14.20
N GLY A 335 -20.20 -14.31 -12.87
CA GLY A 335 -20.68 -15.37 -12.01
C GLY A 335 -21.60 -14.77 -10.94
N THR A 336 -22.53 -15.54 -10.45
CA THR A 336 -23.44 -15.12 -9.37
C THR A 336 -22.99 -15.64 -8.02
N ASP A 337 -22.11 -16.65 -8.02
CA ASP A 337 -21.69 -17.37 -6.82
C ASP A 337 -20.28 -16.97 -6.43
N LYS A 338 -20.10 -16.38 -5.26
CA LYS A 338 -18.79 -16.21 -4.63
C LYS A 338 -18.35 -17.51 -3.93
N PRO A 339 -17.06 -17.72 -3.65
CA PRO A 339 -16.54 -18.94 -3.04
C PRO A 339 -17.20 -19.28 -1.68
N ASN A 340 -17.64 -18.27 -0.94
CA ASN A 340 -18.33 -18.46 0.34
C ASN A 340 -19.53 -17.51 0.44
N MET A 341 -20.73 -18.04 0.16
CA MET A 341 -22.00 -17.31 0.24
C MET A 341 -22.51 -17.13 1.68
N ASP A 342 -21.91 -17.86 2.64
CA ASP A 342 -22.33 -17.79 4.05
C ASP A 342 -21.65 -16.62 4.79
N THR A 343 -20.95 -15.74 4.06
CA THR A 343 -20.27 -14.58 4.61
C THR A 343 -20.75 -13.27 3.99
N VAL A 344 -20.58 -12.19 4.74
CA VAL A 344 -20.83 -10.80 4.32
C VAL A 344 -19.58 -9.97 4.47
N PRO A 345 -19.25 -9.06 3.51
CA PRO A 345 -18.16 -8.13 3.68
C PRO A 345 -18.41 -7.21 4.87
N ALA A 346 -17.39 -7.05 5.72
CA ALA A 346 -17.51 -6.32 6.96
C ALA A 346 -16.24 -5.53 7.30
N MET A 347 -16.41 -4.55 8.19
CA MET A 347 -15.33 -3.79 8.81
C MET A 347 -15.29 -4.12 10.30
N ALA A 348 -14.28 -4.84 10.75
CA ALA A 348 -14.06 -5.15 12.15
C ALA A 348 -13.45 -3.93 12.86
N LEU A 349 -14.05 -3.53 13.99
CA LEU A 349 -13.58 -2.41 14.80
C LEU A 349 -12.78 -2.91 16.00
N PHE A 350 -11.65 -2.29 16.22
CA PHE A 350 -10.81 -2.49 17.41
C PHE A 350 -10.55 -1.15 18.09
N SER A 351 -10.27 -1.18 19.38
CA SER A 351 -9.83 0.01 20.11
C SER A 351 -8.65 -0.28 21.02
N ALA A 352 -7.78 0.71 21.21
CA ALA A 352 -6.65 0.64 22.12
C ALA A 352 -6.56 1.90 22.97
N LYS A 353 -6.12 1.75 24.22
CA LYS A 353 -5.88 2.89 25.11
C LYS A 353 -4.62 3.65 24.67
N LYS A 354 -4.73 4.97 24.61
CA LYS A 354 -3.57 5.85 24.37
C LYS A 354 -2.66 5.86 25.62
N PRO A 355 -1.32 6.02 25.49
CA PRO A 355 -0.55 6.19 24.25
C PRO A 355 -0.42 4.89 23.45
N LEU A 356 -0.13 5.04 22.16
CA LEU A 356 -0.05 3.93 21.19
C LEU A 356 1.36 3.29 21.20
N LYS A 357 1.73 2.70 22.33
CA LYS A 357 3.02 2.01 22.47
C LYS A 357 3.12 0.80 21.55
N ARG A 358 4.36 0.36 21.28
CA ARG A 358 4.67 -0.81 20.44
C ARG A 358 3.88 -2.07 20.82
N ASN A 359 3.61 -2.27 22.11
CA ASN A 359 2.95 -3.45 22.65
C ASN A 359 1.54 -3.17 23.18
N VAL A 360 0.90 -2.07 22.72
CA VAL A 360 -0.49 -1.78 23.11
C VAL A 360 -1.41 -2.91 22.63
N THR A 361 -2.32 -3.32 23.51
CA THR A 361 -3.32 -4.33 23.18
C THR A 361 -4.54 -3.68 22.55
N TRP A 362 -4.93 -4.18 21.40
CA TRP A 362 -6.16 -3.82 20.70
C TRP A 362 -7.29 -4.76 21.12
N GLN A 363 -8.41 -4.19 21.54
CA GLN A 363 -9.61 -4.91 21.94
C GLN A 363 -10.61 -4.90 20.78
N TYR A 364 -11.17 -6.04 20.46
CA TYR A 364 -12.24 -6.15 19.47
C TYR A 364 -13.54 -5.57 20.02
N GLU A 365 -14.14 -4.65 19.27
CA GLU A 365 -15.39 -3.95 19.61
C GLU A 365 -16.58 -4.46 18.75
N GLY A 366 -16.34 -5.46 17.90
CA GLY A 366 -17.33 -6.02 16.96
C GLY A 366 -17.29 -5.37 15.57
N PRO A 367 -18.18 -5.77 14.65
CA PRO A 367 -18.27 -5.19 13.31
C PRO A 367 -18.92 -3.80 13.38
N VAL A 368 -18.17 -2.77 12.94
CA VAL A 368 -18.76 -1.42 12.85
C VAL A 368 -19.72 -1.30 11.68
N LEU A 369 -19.50 -2.10 10.63
CA LEU A 369 -20.31 -2.15 9.41
C LEU A 369 -20.25 -3.54 8.78
N ALA A 370 -21.40 -4.09 8.38
CA ALA A 370 -21.54 -5.26 7.51
C ALA A 370 -22.43 -4.91 6.31
N ASP A 371 -22.02 -5.27 5.10
CA ASP A 371 -22.72 -4.85 3.88
C ASP A 371 -23.47 -6.00 3.20
N PHE A 372 -24.71 -6.20 3.62
CA PHE A 372 -25.64 -7.14 2.99
C PHE A 372 -26.11 -6.70 1.60
N GLY A 373 -25.98 -5.42 1.26
CA GLY A 373 -26.30 -4.90 -0.06
C GLY A 373 -25.32 -5.36 -1.15
N HIS A 374 -24.08 -5.75 -0.77
CA HIS A 374 -23.07 -6.24 -1.69
C HIS A 374 -22.50 -7.59 -1.23
N GLN A 375 -23.34 -8.48 -0.77
CA GLN A 375 -22.95 -9.80 -0.26
C GLN A 375 -22.20 -10.65 -1.30
N LEU A 376 -22.35 -10.36 -2.62
CA LEU A 376 -21.59 -11.00 -3.68
C LEU A 376 -20.12 -10.53 -3.76
N SER A 377 -19.71 -9.47 -3.04
CA SER A 377 -18.30 -9.16 -2.88
C SER A 377 -17.62 -10.19 -1.99
N ARG A 378 -16.35 -10.50 -2.26
CA ARG A 378 -15.57 -11.39 -1.38
C ARG A 378 -15.41 -10.79 0.02
N THR A 379 -14.94 -9.56 0.07
CA THR A 379 -14.67 -8.80 1.30
C THR A 379 -14.59 -7.31 0.96
N TYR A 380 -14.42 -6.47 1.98
CA TYR A 380 -13.81 -5.16 1.78
C TYR A 380 -12.29 -5.27 1.68
N GLU A 381 -11.67 -4.29 1.03
CA GLU A 381 -10.25 -3.95 1.18
C GLU A 381 -10.12 -2.46 1.49
N CYS A 382 -8.98 -2.06 2.06
CA CYS A 382 -8.65 -0.67 2.39
C CYS A 382 -9.78 0.08 3.11
N PRO A 383 -10.27 -0.45 4.26
CA PRO A 383 -11.33 0.20 5.00
C PRO A 383 -10.85 1.51 5.59
N ASP A 384 -11.72 2.50 5.64
CA ASP A 384 -11.50 3.77 6.32
C ASP A 384 -12.70 4.12 7.19
N LEU A 385 -12.48 4.70 8.36
CA LEU A 385 -13.53 5.12 9.28
C LEU A 385 -13.10 6.41 9.97
N PHE A 386 -13.84 7.49 9.79
CA PHE A 386 -13.51 8.79 10.35
C PHE A 386 -14.75 9.66 10.54
N GLN A 387 -14.57 10.76 11.26
CA GLN A 387 -15.60 11.79 11.40
C GLN A 387 -15.29 12.99 10.50
N LEU A 388 -16.33 13.49 9.85
CA LEU A 388 -16.26 14.62 8.94
C LEU A 388 -17.60 15.38 8.93
N ASP A 389 -17.56 16.71 9.09
CA ASP A 389 -18.73 17.60 9.06
C ASP A 389 -19.89 17.12 9.96
N GLY A 390 -19.56 16.61 11.15
CA GLY A 390 -20.52 16.14 12.15
C GLY A 390 -21.16 14.77 11.86
N LYS A 391 -20.63 14.02 10.87
CA LYS A 391 -21.05 12.66 10.55
C LYS A 391 -19.90 11.68 10.66
N THR A 392 -20.22 10.41 10.77
CA THR A 392 -19.25 9.32 10.61
C THR A 392 -19.30 8.83 9.17
N VAL A 393 -18.12 8.69 8.58
CA VAL A 393 -17.92 8.18 7.22
C VAL A 393 -17.16 6.88 7.31
N ALA A 394 -17.63 5.84 6.64
CA ALA A 394 -16.89 4.63 6.35
C ALA A 394 -16.67 4.53 4.84
N ILE A 395 -15.49 4.06 4.43
CA ILE A 395 -15.17 3.79 3.02
C ILE A 395 -14.58 2.39 2.93
N GLY A 396 -14.94 1.62 1.90
CA GLY A 396 -14.38 0.31 1.64
C GLY A 396 -14.39 -0.06 0.16
N ALA A 397 -13.38 -0.76 -0.28
CA ALA A 397 -13.25 -1.25 -1.64
C ALA A 397 -13.84 -2.68 -1.73
N LEU A 398 -14.79 -2.89 -2.62
CA LEU A 398 -15.51 -4.16 -2.78
C LEU A 398 -14.70 -5.14 -3.64
N MET A 399 -13.97 -6.04 -3.01
CA MET A 399 -13.12 -7.00 -3.69
C MET A 399 -13.94 -8.03 -4.48
N HIS A 400 -13.51 -8.32 -5.71
CA HIS A 400 -14.11 -9.29 -6.63
C HIS A 400 -15.58 -9.01 -6.99
N TYR A 401 -16.05 -7.78 -6.76
CA TYR A 401 -17.38 -7.34 -7.15
C TYR A 401 -17.34 -6.62 -8.51
N ARG A 402 -18.29 -6.94 -9.37
CA ARG A 402 -18.52 -6.23 -10.62
C ARG A 402 -19.97 -5.77 -10.66
N ASP A 403 -20.19 -4.50 -10.88
CA ASP A 403 -21.54 -3.95 -11.00
C ASP A 403 -22.17 -4.20 -12.39
N LYS A 404 -23.44 -3.87 -12.53
CA LYS A 404 -24.19 -4.06 -13.79
C LYS A 404 -23.68 -3.23 -14.96
N GLN A 405 -22.91 -2.18 -14.72
CA GLN A 405 -22.21 -1.41 -15.75
C GLN A 405 -20.89 -2.06 -16.17
N GLY A 406 -20.51 -3.17 -15.54
CA GLY A 406 -19.27 -3.88 -15.82
C GLY A 406 -18.04 -3.31 -15.09
N ARG A 407 -18.21 -2.35 -14.16
CA ARG A 407 -17.09 -1.78 -13.38
C ARG A 407 -16.63 -2.79 -12.34
N PHE A 408 -15.34 -3.05 -12.30
CA PHE A 408 -14.73 -4.06 -11.44
C PHE A 408 -14.11 -3.42 -10.20
N GLN A 409 -14.36 -4.00 -9.03
CA GLN A 409 -13.77 -3.60 -7.75
C GLN A 409 -13.97 -2.11 -7.44
N GLN A 410 -15.22 -1.68 -7.28
CA GLN A 410 -15.56 -0.30 -6.98
C GLN A 410 -15.40 0.03 -5.48
N VAL A 411 -15.10 1.28 -5.18
CA VAL A 411 -15.02 1.81 -3.80
C VAL A 411 -16.34 2.45 -3.41
N ARG A 412 -16.85 2.10 -2.24
CA ARG A 412 -18.12 2.58 -1.71
C ARG A 412 -17.92 3.38 -0.42
N TRP A 413 -18.65 4.48 -0.29
CA TRP A 413 -18.74 5.24 0.95
C TRP A 413 -20.10 5.03 1.63
N TYR A 414 -20.10 5.17 2.96
CA TYR A 414 -21.25 5.10 3.85
C TYR A 414 -21.18 6.30 4.79
N VAL A 415 -22.24 7.11 4.86
CA VAL A 415 -22.36 8.26 5.74
C VAL A 415 -23.51 8.04 6.71
N GLY A 416 -23.26 8.29 7.98
CA GLY A 416 -24.27 8.09 9.02
C GLY A 416 -23.83 8.59 10.39
N ASP A 417 -24.46 8.03 11.42
CA ASP A 417 -24.15 8.34 12.81
C ASP A 417 -23.62 7.09 13.52
N LEU A 418 -22.56 7.24 14.29
CA LEU A 418 -22.08 6.15 15.12
C LEU A 418 -22.99 6.00 16.35
N LYS A 419 -23.51 4.82 16.57
CA LYS A 419 -24.40 4.49 17.68
C LYS A 419 -23.67 3.62 18.70
N ASP A 420 -23.87 3.92 19.96
CA ASP A 420 -23.49 3.02 21.04
C ASP A 420 -24.55 1.92 21.17
N THR A 421 -24.11 0.67 21.09
CA THR A 421 -24.98 -0.50 21.25
C THR A 421 -24.46 -1.41 22.35
N ALA A 422 -25.26 -2.39 22.79
CA ALA A 422 -24.82 -3.36 23.80
C ALA A 422 -23.55 -4.14 23.37
N ASP A 423 -23.32 -4.24 22.06
CA ASP A 423 -22.21 -4.99 21.44
C ASP A 423 -21.08 -4.07 20.94
N GLY A 424 -21.10 -2.77 21.33
CA GLY A 424 -20.11 -1.76 20.96
C GLY A 424 -20.56 -0.79 19.88
N PRO A 425 -19.64 0.07 19.38
CA PRO A 425 -19.96 1.11 18.40
C PRO A 425 -20.36 0.53 17.04
N ARG A 426 -21.48 1.00 16.48
CA ARG A 426 -22.02 0.57 15.17
C ARG A 426 -22.39 1.77 14.32
N LEU A 427 -22.08 1.74 13.01
CA LEU A 427 -22.47 2.79 12.08
C LEU A 427 -23.94 2.60 11.66
N GLN A 428 -24.79 3.55 12.06
CA GLN A 428 -26.14 3.67 11.52
C GLN A 428 -26.06 4.37 10.16
N VAL A 429 -26.11 3.61 9.09
CA VAL A 429 -26.00 4.14 7.73
C VAL A 429 -27.23 4.96 7.36
N GLY A 430 -27.05 6.23 7.05
CA GLY A 430 -28.09 7.10 6.51
C GLY A 430 -28.10 7.14 4.99
N ASN A 431 -26.90 7.16 4.37
CA ASN A 431 -26.73 7.20 2.92
C ASN A 431 -25.44 6.51 2.50
N SER A 432 -25.41 6.01 1.28
CA SER A 432 -24.20 5.39 0.69
C SER A 432 -24.22 5.49 -0.84
N ASP A 433 -23.03 5.59 -1.46
CA ASP A 433 -22.88 5.61 -2.93
C ASP A 433 -21.43 5.24 -3.29
N TRP A 434 -21.11 5.28 -4.58
CA TRP A 434 -19.76 5.07 -5.08
C TRP A 434 -18.86 6.29 -4.86
N CYS A 435 -17.58 6.05 -4.51
CA CYS A 435 -16.58 7.11 -4.41
C CYS A 435 -16.15 7.66 -5.77
N ASP A 436 -16.30 6.84 -6.82
CA ASP A 436 -15.96 7.20 -8.18
C ASP A 436 -16.87 6.46 -9.17
N PHE A 437 -17.13 7.07 -10.32
CA PHE A 437 -17.99 6.49 -11.37
C PHE A 437 -17.19 6.00 -12.58
N GLY A 438 -15.86 6.07 -12.53
CA GLY A 438 -14.94 5.48 -13.52
C GLY A 438 -14.73 3.99 -13.32
N THR A 439 -13.81 3.43 -14.08
CA THR A 439 -13.58 1.98 -14.14
C THR A 439 -12.32 1.52 -13.39
N GLY A 440 -11.53 2.42 -12.84
CA GLY A 440 -10.21 2.09 -12.32
C GLY A 440 -9.85 2.69 -10.96
N TYR A 441 -10.79 3.29 -10.25
CA TYR A 441 -10.53 3.89 -8.94
C TYR A 441 -10.75 2.87 -7.82
N TYR A 442 -9.67 2.52 -7.09
CA TYR A 442 -9.69 1.48 -6.07
C TYR A 442 -8.81 1.81 -4.87
N ALA A 443 -8.92 1.01 -3.79
CA ALA A 443 -8.01 0.97 -2.64
C ALA A 443 -7.75 2.36 -2.03
N THR A 444 -8.81 3.09 -1.70
CA THR A 444 -8.68 4.44 -1.16
C THR A 444 -8.12 4.47 0.24
N GLN A 445 -7.32 5.48 0.55
CA GLN A 445 -6.95 5.82 1.91
C GLN A 445 -7.03 7.32 2.11
N SER A 446 -7.61 7.75 3.26
CA SER A 446 -7.67 9.16 3.62
C SER A 446 -6.84 9.48 4.87
N PHE A 447 -6.51 10.73 5.06
CA PHE A 447 -5.85 11.24 6.28
C PHE A 447 -6.35 12.64 6.62
N ALA A 448 -6.26 12.99 7.90
CA ALA A 448 -6.55 14.34 8.35
C ALA A 448 -5.25 15.18 8.31
N ALA A 449 -5.20 16.16 7.41
CA ALA A 449 -4.12 17.13 7.34
C ALA A 449 -4.09 18.04 8.58
N ASP A 450 -2.96 18.73 8.81
CA ASP A 450 -2.79 19.62 9.97
C ASP A 450 -3.70 20.86 9.90
N ASP A 451 -4.10 21.27 8.70
CA ASP A 451 -5.02 22.37 8.44
C ASP A 451 -6.51 22.02 8.60
N GLY A 452 -6.79 20.78 9.01
CA GLY A 452 -8.14 20.27 9.28
C GLY A 452 -8.85 19.64 8.07
N ARG A 453 -8.27 19.72 6.88
CA ARG A 453 -8.82 19.04 5.69
C ARG A 453 -8.73 17.52 5.85
N ARG A 454 -9.71 16.81 5.32
CA ARG A 454 -9.64 15.36 5.08
C ARG A 454 -9.33 15.11 3.62
N ILE A 455 -8.16 14.52 3.35
CA ILE A 455 -7.67 14.29 1.99
C ILE A 455 -7.64 12.80 1.72
N VAL A 456 -8.10 12.39 0.54
CA VAL A 456 -8.11 11.00 0.09
C VAL A 456 -7.29 10.84 -1.19
N PHE A 457 -6.56 9.73 -1.26
CA PHE A 457 -6.00 9.17 -2.48
C PHE A 457 -6.67 7.83 -2.78
N GLY A 458 -6.72 7.46 -4.05
CA GLY A 458 -7.05 6.14 -4.52
C GLY A 458 -6.03 5.68 -5.55
N TRP A 459 -5.93 4.40 -5.77
CA TRP A 459 -5.14 3.81 -6.84
C TRP A 459 -5.95 3.76 -8.13
N TYR A 460 -5.37 4.26 -9.22
CA TYR A 460 -5.87 4.01 -10.56
C TYR A 460 -5.26 2.73 -11.12
N THR A 461 -6.11 1.72 -11.26
CA THR A 461 -5.73 0.38 -11.66
C THR A 461 -5.66 0.25 -13.17
N ASP A 462 -4.88 -0.71 -13.66
CA ASP A 462 -4.88 -1.14 -15.05
C ASP A 462 -5.87 -2.29 -15.32
N PHE A 463 -6.73 -2.63 -14.38
CA PHE A 463 -7.69 -3.73 -14.53
C PHE A 463 -8.55 -3.65 -15.80
N PRO A 464 -8.89 -2.47 -16.33
CA PRO A 464 -9.51 -2.36 -17.64
C PRO A 464 -8.54 -2.45 -18.83
N ALA A 465 -7.27 -2.78 -18.63
CA ALA A 465 -6.23 -2.81 -19.65
C ALA A 465 -6.00 -1.45 -20.31
N MET A 466 -5.18 -0.60 -19.71
CA MET A 466 -4.81 0.68 -20.29
C MET A 466 -4.09 0.50 -21.64
N ARG A 467 -4.52 1.23 -22.65
CA ARG A 467 -3.82 1.34 -23.91
C ARG A 467 -2.97 2.60 -23.89
N VAL A 468 -1.67 2.45 -24.06
CA VAL A 468 -0.73 3.55 -24.20
C VAL A 468 -0.01 3.45 -25.53
N GLU A 469 0.18 4.57 -26.19
CA GLU A 469 0.89 4.63 -27.47
C GLU A 469 2.41 4.45 -27.30
N LYS A 470 2.94 4.91 -26.14
CA LYS A 470 4.34 4.73 -25.77
C LYS A 470 4.49 3.58 -24.77
N PRO A 471 5.64 2.89 -24.75
CA PRO A 471 5.95 1.93 -23.70
C PRO A 471 5.86 2.59 -22.31
N CYS A 472 5.42 1.84 -21.31
CA CYS A 472 5.44 2.28 -19.91
C CYS A 472 6.54 1.53 -19.16
N ILE A 473 7.23 2.21 -18.23
CA ILE A 473 8.17 1.60 -17.30
C ILE A 473 7.55 1.41 -15.91
N ALA A 474 6.40 2.03 -15.66
CA ALA A 474 5.61 1.86 -14.46
C ALA A 474 4.21 1.31 -14.80
N ASN A 475 3.57 0.68 -13.85
CA ASN A 475 2.20 0.20 -13.93
C ASN A 475 1.45 0.55 -12.64
N GLY A 476 0.32 1.26 -12.79
CA GLY A 476 -0.43 1.86 -11.68
C GLY A 476 -0.01 3.30 -11.38
N MET A 477 -0.96 4.10 -10.90
CA MET A 477 -0.74 5.49 -10.49
C MET A 477 -1.73 5.88 -9.39
N MET A 478 -1.40 6.91 -8.60
CA MET A 478 -2.33 7.48 -7.64
C MET A 478 -3.30 8.46 -8.32
N SER A 479 -4.51 8.54 -7.78
CA SER A 479 -5.42 9.63 -8.12
C SER A 479 -4.81 10.99 -7.74
N LEU A 480 -5.36 12.07 -8.26
CA LEU A 480 -5.14 13.38 -7.64
C LEU A 480 -5.68 13.37 -6.21
N PRO A 481 -5.07 14.12 -5.29
CA PRO A 481 -5.63 14.31 -3.94
C PRO A 481 -7.01 14.96 -4.03
N ARG A 482 -7.98 14.41 -3.31
CA ARG A 482 -9.32 14.96 -3.20
C ARG A 482 -9.59 15.37 -1.76
N GLU A 483 -10.11 16.56 -1.54
CA GLU A 483 -10.61 16.99 -0.24
C GLU A 483 -12.05 16.48 -0.07
N LEU A 484 -12.32 15.84 1.06
CA LEU A 484 -13.63 15.26 1.36
C LEU A 484 -14.47 16.20 2.22
N HIS A 485 -15.77 16.24 1.93
CA HIS A 485 -16.81 16.89 2.72
C HIS A 485 -18.04 16.01 2.83
N VAL A 486 -18.84 16.22 3.88
CA VAL A 486 -20.20 15.70 3.97
C VAL A 486 -21.19 16.85 3.81
N ARG A 487 -21.99 16.80 2.73
CA ARG A 487 -23.03 17.78 2.42
C ARG A 487 -24.35 17.06 2.19
N ASP A 488 -25.40 17.49 2.90
CA ASP A 488 -26.74 16.90 2.80
C ASP A 488 -26.73 15.36 2.98
N GLY A 489 -25.85 14.86 3.89
CA GLY A 489 -25.70 13.42 4.17
C GLY A 489 -25.02 12.64 3.06
N ARG A 490 -24.33 13.29 2.13
CA ARG A 490 -23.55 12.65 1.05
C ARG A 490 -22.06 13.03 1.18
N LEU A 491 -21.19 12.07 0.89
CA LEU A 491 -19.75 12.33 0.72
C LEU A 491 -19.52 13.01 -0.64
N THR A 492 -18.78 14.12 -0.63
CA THR A 492 -18.49 14.94 -1.84
C THR A 492 -17.03 15.35 -1.86
#